data_80d9e800bd7274a68fc51bbced339bb3
#
_entry.id   80d9e800bd7274a68fc51bbced339bb3
#
_cell.length_a   1.000
_cell.length_b   1.000
_cell.length_c   1.000
_cell.angle_alpha   90.00
_cell.angle_beta   90.00
_cell.angle_gamma   90.00
#
_symmetry.space_group_name_H-M   'P 1'
#
loop_
_entity.id
_entity.type
_entity.pdbx_description
1 polymer ?
#
loop_
_entity_poly.entity_id
_entity_poly.type
_entity_poly.pdbx_seq_one_letter_code
_entity_poly.pdbx_strand_id
1 'polypeptide(L)'
;MSASKAPTASPGDAYSDGSISMRTPSMKFIYRLECEMAKDNHMVGAQSGTSNARVVMPIVDGTVKGPQISGIIEHMSGADWGLVVGKTGLTRLDARYTLKTDDGHYIYIRSKGIHK
;
A
#
# COMPACT_ATOMS: atom_id res chain seq x y z
N MET A 1 -12.20 20.80 -33.68
CA MET A 1 -11.54 20.63 -32.93
C MET A 1 -10.74 19.69 -32.96
N SER A 2 -9.97 19.80 -32.93
CA SER A 2 -9.21 18.87 -33.04
C SER A 2 -8.69 18.53 -31.84
N ALA A 3 -9.49 18.28 -31.09
CA ALA A 3 -9.02 17.65 -29.98
C ALA A 3 -8.30 16.45 -30.25
N SER A 4 -8.29 16.17 -31.42
CA SER A 4 -7.56 15.02 -31.81
C SER A 4 -6.14 15.08 -31.39
N LYS A 5 -5.63 16.25 -31.10
CA LYS A 5 -4.32 16.21 -30.68
C LYS A 5 -4.28 16.25 -29.27
N ALA A 6 -4.44 15.17 -28.66
CA ALA A 6 -4.08 15.06 -27.27
C ALA A 6 -2.64 15.51 -27.16
N PRO A 7 -2.32 16.33 -26.22
CA PRO A 7 -0.94 16.71 -26.02
C PRO A 7 -0.13 15.50 -25.66
N THR A 8 1.04 15.37 -26.27
CA THR A 8 1.99 14.37 -25.84
C THR A 8 2.68 14.89 -24.60
N ALA A 9 1.92 15.06 -23.57
CA ALA A 9 2.46 15.63 -22.35
C ALA A 9 3.22 14.57 -21.57
N SER A 10 4.26 14.97 -20.86
CA SER A 10 4.94 14.10 -19.92
C SER A 10 4.03 13.86 -18.72
N PRO A 11 4.27 12.79 -17.94
CA PRO A 11 3.52 12.58 -16.74
C PRO A 11 3.55 13.80 -15.82
N GLY A 12 2.40 14.23 -15.35
CA GLY A 12 2.27 15.38 -14.49
C GLY A 12 2.00 16.69 -15.20
N ASP A 13 2.07 16.70 -16.52
CA ASP A 13 1.76 17.91 -17.25
C ASP A 13 0.25 18.15 -17.30
N ALA A 14 -0.13 19.38 -17.57
CA ALA A 14 -1.52 19.74 -17.69
C ALA A 14 -2.10 19.29 -19.02
N TYR A 15 -3.32 18.82 -19.01
CA TYR A 15 -4.07 18.55 -20.22
C TYR A 15 -4.99 19.74 -20.48
N SER A 16 -5.03 20.19 -21.73
CA SER A 16 -5.92 21.27 -22.12
C SER A 16 -6.62 20.92 -23.43
N ASP A 17 -7.93 21.06 -23.47
CA ASP A 17 -8.72 20.90 -24.69
C ASP A 17 -9.19 22.26 -25.23
N GLY A 18 -8.62 23.34 -24.76
CA GLY A 18 -8.99 24.69 -25.17
C GLY A 18 -10.01 25.37 -24.27
N SER A 19 -10.87 24.60 -23.62
CA SER A 19 -11.86 25.15 -22.69
C SER A 19 -11.59 24.71 -21.27
N ILE A 20 -10.98 23.57 -21.07
CA ILE A 20 -10.69 23.01 -19.76
C ILE A 20 -9.22 22.68 -19.70
N SER A 21 -8.60 23.06 -18.60
CA SER A 21 -7.21 22.69 -18.33
C SER A 21 -7.17 21.90 -17.04
N MET A 22 -6.56 20.74 -17.07
CA MET A 22 -6.48 19.87 -15.91
C MET A 22 -5.10 19.24 -15.84
N ARG A 23 -4.51 19.29 -14.65
CA ARG A 23 -3.23 18.61 -14.43
C ARG A 23 -3.49 17.11 -14.30
N THR A 24 -2.79 16.33 -15.10
CA THR A 24 -2.91 14.88 -15.03
C THR A 24 -1.97 14.33 -13.96
N PRO A 25 -2.42 13.36 -13.18
CA PRO A 25 -1.55 12.70 -12.21
C PRO A 25 -0.46 11.92 -12.91
N SER A 26 0.67 11.82 -12.26
CA SER A 26 1.76 10.96 -12.72
C SER A 26 2.16 10.04 -11.59
N MET A 27 2.88 8.99 -11.94
CA MET A 27 3.39 8.05 -10.96
C MET A 27 4.89 8.01 -11.05
N LYS A 28 5.53 8.00 -9.90
CA LYS A 28 6.97 7.92 -9.81
C LYS A 28 7.34 6.77 -8.90
N PHE A 29 8.27 5.93 -9.33
CA PHE A 29 8.76 4.83 -8.51
C PHE A 29 9.51 5.39 -7.31
N ILE A 30 9.09 4.99 -6.11
CA ILE A 30 9.70 5.45 -4.86
C ILE A 30 10.54 4.33 -4.25
N TYR A 31 9.96 3.17 -4.07
CA TYR A 31 10.67 2.02 -3.52
C TYR A 31 9.92 0.73 -3.80
N ARG A 32 10.66 -0.37 -3.71
CA ARG A 32 10.10 -1.72 -3.69
C ARG A 32 10.22 -2.26 -2.28
N LEU A 33 9.13 -2.80 -1.78
CA LEU A 33 9.09 -3.36 -0.45
C LEU A 33 8.79 -4.86 -0.57
N GLU A 34 9.61 -5.67 0.09
CA GLU A 34 9.39 -7.10 0.19
C GLU A 34 9.24 -7.46 1.65
N CYS A 35 8.15 -8.13 1.99
CA CYS A 35 7.86 -8.51 3.36
C CYS A 35 7.97 -10.01 3.54
N GLU A 36 8.57 -10.42 4.65
CA GLU A 36 8.51 -11.80 5.09
C GLU A 36 7.43 -11.90 6.15
N MET A 37 6.41 -12.68 5.88
CA MET A 37 5.28 -12.87 6.77
C MET A 37 5.50 -14.08 7.64
N ALA A 38 4.94 -14.08 8.85
CA ALA A 38 4.99 -15.26 9.71
C ALA A 38 4.21 -16.42 9.08
N LYS A 39 4.59 -17.65 9.43
CA LYS A 39 3.91 -18.82 8.90
C LYS A 39 2.48 -18.92 9.37
N ASP A 40 2.24 -18.54 10.63
CA ASP A 40 0.94 -18.69 11.24
C ASP A 40 0.24 -17.35 11.35
N ASN A 41 -0.98 -17.31 10.85
CA ASN A 41 -1.85 -16.15 11.01
C ASN A 41 -2.73 -16.36 12.25
N HIS A 42 -3.15 -15.25 12.86
CA HIS A 42 -4.05 -15.31 14.00
C HIS A 42 -5.47 -15.08 13.53
N MET A 43 -6.30 -16.09 13.61
CA MET A 43 -7.70 -15.98 13.25
C MET A 43 -8.50 -15.58 14.48
N VAL A 44 -9.02 -14.35 14.46
CA VAL A 44 -9.74 -13.82 15.62
C VAL A 44 -11.22 -13.89 15.31
N GLY A 45 -11.82 -14.90 15.08
CA GLY A 45 -13.24 -15.12 14.89
C GLY A 45 -14.07 -13.95 14.36
N ALA A 46 -15.32 -14.21 14.07
CA ALA A 46 -16.23 -13.19 13.58
C ALA A 46 -16.78 -12.34 14.76
N GLN A 47 -16.99 -11.07 14.46
CA GLN A 47 -17.68 -10.22 15.42
C GLN A 47 -19.12 -10.71 15.62
N SER A 48 -19.63 -10.56 16.83
CA SER A 48 -20.99 -10.90 17.13
C SER A 48 -21.96 -10.15 16.21
N GLY A 49 -22.88 -10.86 15.59
CA GLY A 49 -23.87 -10.26 14.70
C GLY A 49 -23.38 -9.95 13.31
N THR A 50 -22.15 -10.30 12.96
CA THR A 50 -21.60 -10.09 11.62
C THR A 50 -20.94 -11.35 11.10
N SER A 51 -20.69 -11.39 9.78
CA SER A 51 -19.93 -12.45 9.16
C SER A 51 -18.47 -12.04 8.90
N ASN A 52 -18.04 -10.90 9.44
CA ASN A 52 -16.70 -10.41 9.26
C ASN A 52 -15.75 -11.02 10.29
N ALA A 53 -14.56 -11.38 9.84
CA ALA A 53 -13.56 -11.99 10.70
C ALA A 53 -12.24 -11.24 10.60
N ARG A 54 -11.57 -11.06 11.73
CA ARG A 54 -10.26 -10.45 11.81
C ARG A 54 -9.18 -11.50 11.62
N VAL A 55 -8.21 -11.21 10.74
CA VAL A 55 -7.04 -12.06 10.53
C VAL A 55 -5.81 -11.20 10.79
N VAL A 56 -4.99 -11.61 11.72
CA VAL A 56 -3.73 -10.92 11.99
C VAL A 56 -2.61 -11.69 11.31
N MET A 57 -1.92 -11.01 10.39
CA MET A 57 -0.82 -11.60 9.64
C MET A 57 0.48 -10.90 10.08
N PRO A 58 1.25 -11.48 11.01
CA PRO A 58 2.45 -10.82 11.50
C PRO A 58 3.51 -10.65 10.43
N ILE A 59 4.19 -9.51 10.45
CA ILE A 59 5.31 -9.22 9.57
C ILE A 59 6.58 -9.46 10.36
N VAL A 60 7.43 -10.35 9.87
CA VAL A 60 8.65 -10.74 10.58
C VAL A 60 9.80 -9.82 10.20
N ASP A 61 10.07 -9.71 8.93
CA ASP A 61 11.19 -8.95 8.38
C ASP A 61 10.83 -8.42 7.00
N GLY A 62 11.71 -7.66 6.41
CA GLY A 62 11.55 -7.23 5.04
C GLY A 62 12.64 -6.27 4.60
N THR A 63 12.61 -5.94 3.33
CA THR A 63 13.56 -5.01 2.73
C THR A 63 12.84 -3.93 1.96
N VAL A 64 13.46 -2.76 1.91
CA VAL A 64 12.97 -1.61 1.15
C VAL A 64 14.13 -1.13 0.27
N LYS A 65 13.88 -1.03 -1.02
CA LYS A 65 14.89 -0.55 -1.97
C LYS A 65 14.27 0.43 -2.95
N GLY A 66 14.86 1.58 -3.08
CA GLY A 66 14.43 2.61 -4.02
C GLY A 66 15.53 3.61 -4.31
N PRO A 67 15.28 4.53 -5.26
CA PRO A 67 16.29 5.51 -5.66
C PRO A 67 16.70 6.47 -4.56
N GLN A 68 15.78 6.77 -3.64
CA GLN A 68 16.03 7.78 -2.60
C GLN A 68 15.89 7.22 -1.20
N ILE A 69 15.44 5.99 -1.06
CA ILE A 69 15.23 5.40 0.25
C ILE A 69 15.56 3.91 0.17
N SER A 70 16.31 3.42 1.12
CA SER A 70 16.58 2.00 1.26
C SER A 70 16.73 1.66 2.73
N GLY A 71 16.45 0.41 3.08
CA GLY A 71 16.50 -0.04 4.45
C GLY A 71 15.82 -1.38 4.62
N ILE A 72 15.36 -1.62 5.84
CA ILE A 72 14.68 -2.85 6.20
C ILE A 72 13.35 -2.54 6.88
N ILE A 73 12.49 -3.54 6.92
CA ILE A 73 11.39 -3.55 7.89
C ILE A 73 11.99 -4.03 9.19
N GLU A 74 11.85 -3.25 10.25
CA GLU A 74 12.41 -3.64 11.53
C GLU A 74 11.81 -4.97 11.98
N HIS A 75 12.63 -5.84 12.52
CA HIS A 75 12.24 -7.20 12.91
C HIS A 75 11.05 -7.17 13.87
N MET A 76 10.01 -7.93 13.56
CA MET A 76 8.81 -8.06 14.41
C MET A 76 8.12 -6.72 14.70
N SER A 77 8.18 -5.76 13.79
CA SER A 77 7.67 -4.43 14.07
C SER A 77 6.21 -4.21 13.72
N GLY A 78 5.55 -5.19 13.14
CA GLY A 78 4.16 -4.96 12.77
C GLY A 78 3.45 -6.17 12.23
N ALA A 79 2.29 -5.91 11.70
CA ALA A 79 1.41 -6.93 11.13
C ALA A 79 0.45 -6.29 10.15
N ASP A 80 -0.19 -7.13 9.36
CA ASP A 80 -1.35 -6.74 8.58
C ASP A 80 -2.59 -7.18 9.38
N TRP A 81 -3.41 -6.23 9.76
CA TRP A 81 -4.64 -6.50 10.48
C TRP A 81 -5.78 -6.62 9.48
N GLY A 82 -5.85 -7.74 8.80
CA GLY A 82 -6.86 -8.00 7.78
C GLY A 82 -8.25 -8.17 8.34
N LEU A 83 -9.24 -7.74 7.60
CA LEU A 83 -10.65 -7.99 7.92
C LEU A 83 -11.30 -8.66 6.72
N VAL A 84 -11.69 -9.91 6.91
CA VAL A 84 -12.41 -10.66 5.88
C VAL A 84 -13.87 -10.29 5.97
N VAL A 85 -14.41 -9.71 4.90
CA VAL A 85 -15.81 -9.30 4.83
C VAL A 85 -16.60 -10.49 4.30
N GLY A 86 -17.31 -11.16 5.18
CA GLY A 86 -17.93 -12.45 4.87
C GLY A 86 -18.92 -12.43 3.71
N LYS A 87 -19.66 -11.34 3.53
CA LYS A 87 -20.65 -11.25 2.47
C LYS A 87 -20.05 -11.16 1.08
N THR A 88 -18.88 -10.54 0.95
CA THR A 88 -18.26 -10.28 -0.35
C THR A 88 -17.04 -11.15 -0.60
N GLY A 89 -16.49 -11.75 0.44
CA GLY A 89 -15.23 -12.48 0.33
C GLY A 89 -14.00 -11.59 0.15
N LEU A 90 -14.16 -10.28 0.24
CA LEU A 90 -13.04 -9.36 0.16
C LEU A 90 -12.31 -9.31 1.49
N THR A 91 -11.01 -9.10 1.44
CA THR A 91 -10.21 -8.84 2.63
C THR A 91 -9.74 -7.41 2.60
N ARG A 92 -10.06 -6.66 3.65
CA ARG A 92 -9.53 -5.32 3.85
C ARG A 92 -8.20 -5.45 4.54
N LEU A 93 -7.17 -4.87 3.92
CA LEU A 93 -5.82 -4.93 4.46
C LEU A 93 -5.52 -3.63 5.20
N ASP A 94 -4.87 -3.75 6.35
CA ASP A 94 -4.46 -2.61 7.16
C ASP A 94 -3.14 -2.97 7.82
N ALA A 95 -2.07 -2.81 7.06
CA ALA A 95 -0.74 -3.14 7.53
C ALA A 95 -0.10 -1.96 8.23
N ARG A 96 0.57 -2.22 9.34
CA ARG A 96 1.34 -1.23 10.08
C ARG A 96 2.66 -1.83 10.47
N TYR A 97 3.73 -1.12 10.19
CA TYR A 97 5.06 -1.59 10.48
C TYR A 97 6.05 -0.42 10.50
N THR A 98 7.26 -0.69 10.92
CA THR A 98 8.31 0.32 11.02
C THR A 98 9.43 -0.02 10.06
N LEU A 99 9.81 0.96 9.24
CA LEU A 99 11.01 0.87 8.44
C LEU A 99 12.18 1.46 9.21
N LYS A 100 13.34 0.87 9.02
CA LYS A 100 14.59 1.47 9.47
C LYS A 100 15.45 1.72 8.25
N THR A 101 15.70 2.98 7.96
CA THR A 101 16.50 3.35 6.80
C THR A 101 17.98 3.05 7.05
N ASP A 102 18.75 2.96 5.95
CA ASP A 102 20.18 2.66 6.06
C ASP A 102 20.94 3.70 6.85
N ASP A 103 20.44 4.94 6.87
CA ASP A 103 21.05 6.02 7.65
C ASP A 103 20.51 6.10 9.08
N GLY A 104 19.76 5.11 9.52
CA GLY A 104 19.39 4.97 10.94
C GLY A 104 18.10 5.64 11.38
N HIS A 105 17.26 6.10 10.45
CA HIS A 105 15.98 6.71 10.81
C HIS A 105 14.85 5.68 10.81
N TYR A 106 13.88 5.88 11.68
CA TYR A 106 12.68 5.05 11.73
C TYR A 106 11.52 5.78 11.06
N ILE A 107 10.78 5.05 10.25
CA ILE A 107 9.59 5.57 9.58
C ILE A 107 8.41 4.66 9.88
N TYR A 108 7.34 5.22 10.41
CA TYR A 108 6.11 4.47 10.63
C TYR A 108 5.31 4.43 9.33
N ILE A 109 4.93 3.24 8.92
CA ILE A 109 4.16 3.03 7.70
C ILE A 109 2.81 2.42 8.07
N ARG A 110 1.77 2.96 7.48
CA ARG A 110 0.45 2.35 7.48
C ARG A 110 -0.01 2.22 6.04
N SER A 111 -0.33 1.00 5.65
CA SER A 111 -0.74 0.71 4.28
C SER A 111 -2.10 0.04 4.29
N LYS A 112 -3.04 0.58 3.54
CA LYS A 112 -4.39 0.03 3.43
C LYS A 112 -4.65 -0.42 2.02
N GLY A 113 -5.45 -1.46 1.88
CA GLY A 113 -5.81 -1.97 0.57
C GLY A 113 -6.95 -2.95 0.65
N ILE A 114 -7.28 -3.51 -0.50
CA ILE A 114 -8.32 -4.51 -0.64
C ILE A 114 -7.72 -5.67 -1.43
N HIS A 115 -7.91 -6.87 -0.92
CA HIS A 115 -7.49 -8.09 -1.60
C HIS A 115 -8.71 -8.95 -1.87
N LYS A 116 -8.77 -9.42 -3.09
CA LYS A 116 -9.91 -10.23 -3.51
C LYS A 116 -9.55 -11.69 -3.62
#